data_383406e850e1c7140059400c4cb6e872
#
_entry.id   383406e850e1c7140059400c4cb6e872
#
_cell.length_a   1.000
_cell.length_b   1.000
_cell.length_c   1.000
_cell.angle_alpha   90.00
_cell.angle_beta   90.00
_cell.angle_gamma   90.00
#
_symmetry.space_group_name_H-M   'P 1'
#
loop_
_entity.id
_entity.type
_entity.pdbx_description
1 polymer ?
#
loop_
_entity_poly.entity_id
_entity_poly.type
_entity_poly.pdbx_seq_one_letter_code
_entity_poly.pdbx_strand_id
1 'polypeptide(L)'
;PMGVVRPIRGSLKPTTEIFVCEMGARHVGDIKEICDMVHPEHGVITSIGPQHLETFFNMENIQKTKFELADALPEGGMLFFNGDNDYIQQQAASPEYDQTPEKIFYNSETEGTGYCAKDVKVSQLGTEFTVVTPDGESERFQMRLIGAHNVSNVVWAIAVAHKMGLTLQ
;
A
#
# COMPACT_ATOMS: atom_id res chain seq x y z
N PRO A 1 -2.18 -18.87 -1.57
CA PRO A 1 -2.75 -18.74 -0.20
C PRO A 1 -1.91 -19.39 0.91
N MET A 2 -1.15 -20.48 0.64
CA MET A 2 -0.39 -21.21 1.69
C MET A 2 0.60 -20.34 2.48
N GLY A 3 1.19 -19.31 1.88
CA GLY A 3 2.05 -18.34 2.57
C GLY A 3 1.31 -17.55 3.66
N VAL A 4 0.02 -17.31 3.49
CA VAL A 4 -0.84 -16.60 4.44
C VAL A 4 -1.42 -17.54 5.50
N VAL A 5 -1.82 -18.77 5.10
CA VAL A 5 -2.44 -19.76 6.01
C VAL A 5 -1.49 -20.18 7.15
N ARG A 6 -0.19 -20.35 6.86
CA ARG A 6 0.78 -20.78 7.88
C ARG A 6 0.94 -19.78 9.03
N PRO A 7 1.18 -18.46 8.80
CA PRO A 7 1.22 -17.47 9.86
C PRO A 7 -0.08 -17.37 10.65
N ILE A 8 -1.24 -17.43 9.99
CA ILE A 8 -2.55 -17.38 10.65
C ILE A 8 -2.67 -18.52 11.67
N ARG A 9 -2.33 -19.75 11.27
CA ARG A 9 -2.47 -20.92 12.14
C ARG A 9 -1.41 -21.03 13.22
N GLY A 10 -0.19 -20.54 12.96
CA GLY A 10 0.95 -20.76 13.83
C GLY A 10 1.42 -19.57 14.66
N SER A 11 1.09 -18.33 14.25
CA SER A 11 1.67 -17.12 14.82
C SER A 11 0.64 -16.15 15.40
N LEU A 12 -0.59 -16.10 14.87
CA LEU A 12 -1.63 -15.25 15.43
C LEU A 12 -2.07 -15.74 16.80
N LYS A 13 -2.21 -14.79 17.73
CA LYS A 13 -2.65 -15.01 19.10
C LYS A 13 -3.89 -14.17 19.37
N PRO A 14 -4.72 -14.53 20.37
CA PRO A 14 -5.86 -13.69 20.78
C PRO A 14 -5.47 -12.25 21.19
N THR A 15 -4.19 -12.02 21.48
CA THR A 15 -3.63 -10.71 21.85
C THR A 15 -3.00 -9.98 20.67
N THR A 16 -3.11 -10.49 19.44
CA THR A 16 -2.61 -9.81 18.24
C THR A 16 -3.57 -8.67 17.89
N GLU A 17 -3.09 -7.44 17.94
CA GLU A 17 -3.89 -6.24 17.65
C GLU A 17 -3.82 -5.87 16.16
N ILE A 18 -2.68 -6.11 15.50
CA ILE A 18 -2.48 -5.77 14.09
C ILE A 18 -1.89 -6.98 13.37
N PHE A 19 -2.50 -7.31 12.23
CA PHE A 19 -2.00 -8.32 11.29
C PHE A 19 -1.75 -7.68 9.93
N VAL A 20 -0.49 -7.67 9.50
CA VAL A 20 -0.09 -7.20 8.17
C VAL A 20 0.08 -8.40 7.26
N CYS A 21 -0.73 -8.47 6.20
CA CYS A 21 -0.74 -9.55 5.23
C CYS A 21 -0.20 -9.08 3.88
N GLU A 22 0.95 -9.60 3.45
CA GLU A 22 1.44 -9.43 2.09
C GLU A 22 0.69 -10.36 1.15
N MET A 23 0.10 -9.79 0.09
CA MET A 23 -0.70 -10.53 -0.89
C MET A 23 -0.01 -10.53 -2.26
N GLY A 24 0.39 -11.71 -2.72
CA GLY A 24 0.91 -11.93 -4.07
C GLY A 24 -0.14 -12.58 -4.97
N ALA A 25 -0.12 -12.25 -6.26
CA ALA A 25 -1.01 -12.82 -7.25
C ALA A 25 -0.26 -13.27 -8.52
N ARG A 26 -0.72 -14.35 -9.12
CA ARG A 26 -0.30 -14.86 -10.44
C ARG A 26 -1.49 -15.03 -11.40
N HIS A 27 -2.71 -15.12 -10.86
CA HIS A 27 -3.95 -15.27 -11.62
C HIS A 27 -5.00 -14.30 -11.11
N VAL A 28 -5.97 -14.01 -11.95
CA VAL A 28 -7.18 -13.27 -11.55
C VAL A 28 -7.91 -14.07 -10.47
N GLY A 29 -8.32 -13.39 -9.40
CA GLY A 29 -8.99 -14.00 -8.25
C GLY A 29 -8.05 -14.37 -7.08
N ASP A 30 -6.72 -14.36 -7.26
CA ASP A 30 -5.78 -14.73 -6.21
C ASP A 30 -5.84 -13.78 -4.99
N ILE A 31 -5.98 -12.47 -5.23
CA ILE A 31 -6.11 -11.48 -4.14
C ILE A 31 -7.47 -11.63 -3.46
N LYS A 32 -8.53 -11.81 -4.25
CA LYS A 32 -9.87 -12.06 -3.70
C LYS A 32 -9.90 -13.27 -2.77
N GLU A 33 -9.27 -14.39 -3.17
CA GLU A 33 -9.19 -15.60 -2.33
C GLU A 33 -8.52 -15.32 -0.98
N ILE A 34 -7.45 -14.51 -0.98
CA ILE A 34 -6.76 -14.13 0.25
C ILE A 34 -7.65 -13.20 1.09
N CYS A 35 -8.30 -12.21 0.47
CA CYS A 35 -9.21 -11.29 1.15
C CYS A 35 -10.39 -12.02 1.79
N ASP A 36 -10.99 -12.99 1.10
CA ASP A 36 -12.06 -13.84 1.63
C ASP A 36 -11.63 -14.65 2.88
N MET A 37 -10.32 -14.88 3.02
CA MET A 37 -9.75 -15.59 4.16
C MET A 37 -9.42 -14.66 5.34
N VAL A 38 -8.84 -13.47 5.06
CA VAL A 38 -8.28 -12.61 6.10
C VAL A 38 -9.19 -11.44 6.48
N HIS A 39 -10.19 -11.12 5.65
CA HIS A 39 -11.14 -10.01 5.83
C HIS A 39 -10.42 -8.70 6.19
N PRO A 40 -9.62 -8.12 5.26
CA PRO A 40 -8.84 -6.93 5.56
C PRO A 40 -9.74 -5.74 5.88
N GLU A 41 -9.40 -4.96 6.90
CA GLU A 41 -10.07 -3.69 7.21
C GLU A 41 -9.51 -2.53 6.38
N HIS A 42 -8.20 -2.58 6.09
CA HIS A 42 -7.48 -1.58 5.32
C HIS A 42 -6.60 -2.24 4.27
N GLY A 43 -6.27 -1.52 3.21
CA GLY A 43 -5.45 -2.03 2.13
C GLY A 43 -4.37 -1.06 1.67
N VAL A 44 -3.29 -1.59 1.11
CA VAL A 44 -2.22 -0.81 0.46
C VAL A 44 -1.94 -1.41 -0.90
N ILE A 45 -2.06 -0.62 -1.96
CA ILE A 45 -1.63 -1.01 -3.31
C ILE A 45 -0.33 -0.27 -3.63
N THR A 46 0.77 -1.02 -3.59
CA THR A 46 2.12 -0.45 -3.66
C THR A 46 2.61 -0.23 -5.09
N SER A 47 2.30 -1.15 -6.00
CA SER A 47 2.77 -1.08 -7.37
C SER A 47 1.94 -1.95 -8.31
N ILE A 48 1.72 -1.43 -9.51
CA ILE A 48 1.17 -2.17 -10.65
C ILE A 48 2.15 -1.99 -11.82
N GLY A 49 2.54 -3.09 -12.42
CA GLY A 49 3.46 -3.12 -13.55
C GLY A 49 3.42 -4.46 -14.28
N PRO A 50 4.13 -4.59 -15.42
CA PRO A 50 4.13 -5.80 -16.23
C PRO A 50 4.87 -6.95 -15.53
N GLN A 51 4.15 -7.65 -14.65
CA GLN A 51 4.62 -8.83 -13.94
C GLN A 51 3.73 -10.04 -14.28
N HIS A 52 4.33 -11.23 -14.41
CA HIS A 52 3.59 -12.47 -14.67
C HIS A 52 2.62 -12.40 -15.86
N LEU A 53 3.02 -11.70 -16.96
CA LEU A 53 2.18 -11.56 -18.15
C LEU A 53 1.81 -12.90 -18.80
N GLU A 54 2.61 -13.94 -18.61
CA GLU A 54 2.34 -15.29 -19.05
C GLU A 54 1.08 -15.91 -18.41
N THR A 55 0.70 -15.46 -17.21
CA THR A 55 -0.48 -15.95 -16.49
C THR A 55 -1.62 -14.95 -16.45
N PHE A 56 -1.32 -13.66 -16.46
CA PHE A 56 -2.34 -12.60 -16.52
C PHE A 56 -2.78 -12.25 -17.93
N PHE A 57 -1.98 -12.57 -18.95
CA PHE A 57 -2.18 -12.29 -20.37
C PHE A 57 -2.12 -10.81 -20.78
N ASN A 58 -2.52 -9.87 -19.95
CA ASN A 58 -2.51 -8.43 -20.21
C ASN A 58 -2.44 -7.59 -18.93
N MET A 59 -2.18 -6.29 -19.08
CA MET A 59 -2.10 -5.35 -17.97
C MET A 59 -3.44 -5.10 -17.27
N GLU A 60 -4.55 -5.16 -18.01
CA GLU A 60 -5.90 -4.97 -17.46
C GLU A 60 -6.22 -6.03 -16.39
N ASN A 61 -5.88 -7.28 -16.65
CA ASN A 61 -6.04 -8.36 -15.68
C ASN A 61 -5.17 -8.17 -14.43
N ILE A 62 -3.94 -7.65 -14.59
CA ILE A 62 -3.08 -7.33 -13.44
C ILE A 62 -3.71 -6.21 -12.61
N GLN A 63 -4.14 -5.13 -13.25
CA GLN A 63 -4.81 -4.01 -12.57
C GLN A 63 -6.06 -4.49 -11.82
N LYS A 64 -6.96 -5.19 -12.50
CA LYS A 64 -8.18 -5.75 -11.92
C LYS A 64 -7.89 -6.64 -10.72
N THR A 65 -6.92 -7.55 -10.83
CA THR A 65 -6.55 -8.44 -9.73
C THR A 65 -6.00 -7.69 -8.53
N LYS A 66 -5.15 -6.68 -8.73
CA LYS A 66 -4.64 -5.87 -7.61
C LYS A 66 -5.75 -5.06 -6.93
N PHE A 67 -6.75 -4.63 -7.69
CA PHE A 67 -7.90 -3.89 -7.16
C PHE A 67 -8.98 -4.77 -6.54
N GLU A 68 -8.91 -6.11 -6.65
CA GLU A 68 -9.71 -7.03 -5.84
C GLU A 68 -9.57 -6.74 -4.33
N LEU A 69 -8.44 -6.16 -3.91
CA LEU A 69 -8.26 -5.68 -2.53
C LEU A 69 -9.22 -4.52 -2.22
N ALA A 70 -9.39 -3.57 -3.14
CA ALA A 70 -10.33 -2.46 -2.97
C ALA A 70 -11.77 -2.95 -2.82
N ASP A 71 -12.16 -3.92 -3.65
CA ASP A 71 -13.50 -4.51 -3.66
C ASP A 71 -13.81 -5.29 -2.36
N ALA A 72 -12.77 -5.75 -1.67
CA ALA A 72 -12.91 -6.57 -0.46
C ALA A 72 -12.95 -5.76 0.84
N LEU A 73 -12.64 -4.46 0.81
CA LEU A 73 -12.62 -3.64 2.01
C LEU A 73 -14.04 -3.27 2.48
N PRO A 74 -14.29 -3.24 3.80
CA PRO A 74 -15.58 -2.85 4.35
C PRO A 74 -15.83 -1.34 4.22
N GLU A 75 -17.08 -0.94 4.42
CA GLU A 75 -17.43 0.46 4.61
C GLU A 75 -16.64 1.05 5.80
N GLY A 76 -16.02 2.21 5.61
CA GLY A 76 -15.12 2.83 6.59
C GLY A 76 -13.68 2.30 6.55
N GLY A 77 -13.36 1.35 5.68
CA GLY A 77 -11.99 0.94 5.41
C GLY A 77 -11.17 2.06 4.74
N MET A 78 -9.86 1.97 4.84
CA MET A 78 -8.92 2.90 4.17
C MET A 78 -8.13 2.16 3.11
N LEU A 79 -7.97 2.77 1.94
CA LEU A 79 -7.18 2.23 0.85
C LEU A 79 -6.05 3.21 0.47
N PHE A 80 -4.83 2.79 0.70
CA PHE A 80 -3.63 3.57 0.43
C PHE A 80 -3.08 3.25 -0.96
N PHE A 81 -2.85 4.29 -1.75
CA PHE A 81 -2.40 4.19 -3.13
C PHE A 81 -1.05 4.84 -3.36
N ASN A 82 -0.17 4.17 -4.08
CA ASN A 82 1.04 4.78 -4.60
C ASN A 82 0.70 5.78 -5.72
N GLY A 83 0.76 7.06 -5.41
CA GLY A 83 0.50 8.16 -6.35
C GLY A 83 1.60 8.38 -7.39
N ASP A 84 2.76 7.73 -7.26
CA ASP A 84 3.82 7.75 -8.28
C ASP A 84 3.60 6.67 -9.38
N ASN A 85 2.54 5.84 -9.26
CA ASN A 85 2.25 4.78 -10.22
C ASN A 85 1.04 5.11 -11.09
N ASP A 86 1.27 5.34 -12.39
CA ASP A 86 0.24 5.77 -13.34
C ASP A 86 -0.93 4.77 -13.46
N TYR A 87 -0.64 3.47 -13.42
CA TYR A 87 -1.70 2.45 -13.48
C TYR A 87 -2.61 2.48 -12.27
N ILE A 88 -2.04 2.73 -11.08
CA ILE A 88 -2.81 2.88 -9.84
C ILE A 88 -3.66 4.15 -9.90
N GLN A 89 -3.08 5.29 -10.31
CA GLN A 89 -3.82 6.54 -10.44
C GLN A 89 -4.99 6.40 -11.42
N GLN A 90 -4.74 5.82 -12.59
CA GLN A 90 -5.76 5.62 -13.61
C GLN A 90 -6.92 4.76 -13.09
N GLN A 91 -6.62 3.66 -12.44
CA GLN A 91 -7.64 2.74 -11.91
C GLN A 91 -8.39 3.36 -10.72
N ALA A 92 -7.68 4.04 -9.81
CA ALA A 92 -8.29 4.72 -8.67
C ALA A 92 -9.24 5.87 -9.07
N ALA A 93 -9.04 6.46 -10.25
CA ALA A 93 -9.92 7.49 -10.83
C ALA A 93 -11.12 6.91 -11.58
N SER A 94 -11.24 5.59 -11.72
CA SER A 94 -12.38 4.95 -12.37
C SER A 94 -13.66 5.16 -11.55
N PRO A 95 -14.82 5.45 -12.19
CA PRO A 95 -16.11 5.59 -11.48
C PRO A 95 -16.52 4.36 -10.66
N GLU A 96 -16.00 3.19 -10.98
CA GLU A 96 -16.18 1.95 -10.23
C GLU A 96 -15.72 2.08 -8.78
N TYR A 97 -14.71 2.92 -8.54
CA TYR A 97 -14.11 3.14 -7.21
C TYR A 97 -14.49 4.48 -6.57
N ASP A 98 -15.48 5.20 -7.08
CA ASP A 98 -15.92 6.48 -6.50
C ASP A 98 -16.55 6.33 -5.11
N GLN A 99 -17.15 5.19 -4.83
CA GLN A 99 -17.83 4.87 -3.56
C GLN A 99 -17.05 3.88 -2.69
N THR A 100 -15.80 3.64 -3.00
CA THR A 100 -14.93 2.77 -2.20
C THR A 100 -14.49 3.44 -0.89
N PRO A 101 -13.82 2.69 -0.02
CA PRO A 101 -13.20 3.19 1.21
C PRO A 101 -12.43 4.50 1.01
N GLU A 102 -12.13 5.21 2.10
CA GLU A 102 -11.34 6.43 2.05
C GLU A 102 -10.05 6.21 1.24
N LYS A 103 -9.88 6.95 0.13
CA LYS A 103 -8.71 6.86 -0.74
C LYS A 103 -7.62 7.78 -0.21
N ILE A 104 -6.47 7.21 0.12
CA ILE A 104 -5.32 7.93 0.66
C ILE A 104 -4.14 7.73 -0.28
N PHE A 105 -3.67 8.81 -0.91
CA PHE A 105 -2.50 8.75 -1.76
C PHE A 105 -1.21 8.99 -0.97
N TYR A 106 -0.13 8.35 -1.40
CA TYR A 106 1.22 8.63 -0.96
C TYR A 106 2.17 8.70 -2.16
N ASN A 107 3.15 9.60 -2.07
CA ASN A 107 4.10 9.88 -3.12
C ASN A 107 5.52 9.95 -2.56
N SER A 108 6.50 9.44 -3.27
CA SER A 108 7.91 9.52 -2.90
C SER A 108 8.80 10.19 -3.96
N GLU A 109 8.30 10.33 -5.18
CA GLU A 109 9.02 10.89 -6.32
C GLU A 109 8.36 12.17 -6.84
N THR A 110 7.03 12.26 -6.75
CA THR A 110 6.25 13.41 -7.22
C THR A 110 5.54 14.13 -6.07
N GLU A 111 5.21 15.40 -6.25
CA GLU A 111 4.33 16.10 -5.33
C GLU A 111 2.87 15.67 -5.57
N GLY A 112 2.16 15.42 -4.50
CA GLY A 112 0.75 15.00 -4.52
C GLY A 112 -0.04 15.60 -3.36
N THR A 113 -1.33 15.30 -3.32
CA THR A 113 -2.27 15.80 -2.29
C THR A 113 -2.28 14.94 -1.03
N GLY A 114 -1.60 13.78 -1.05
CA GLY A 114 -1.54 12.84 0.05
C GLY A 114 -0.29 13.00 0.91
N TYR A 115 0.17 11.90 1.46
CA TYR A 115 1.46 11.85 2.16
C TYR A 115 2.60 11.94 1.14
N CYS A 116 3.53 12.87 1.33
CA CYS A 116 4.62 13.08 0.36
C CYS A 116 5.98 13.04 1.05
N ALA A 117 6.95 12.35 0.41
CA ALA A 117 8.35 12.49 0.78
C ALA A 117 8.96 13.71 0.08
N LYS A 118 9.80 14.45 0.83
CA LYS A 118 10.60 15.58 0.33
C LYS A 118 12.03 15.48 0.83
N ASP A 119 12.94 16.22 0.20
CA ASP A 119 14.33 16.33 0.63
C ASP A 119 15.06 14.99 0.77
N VAL A 120 14.78 14.05 -0.12
CA VAL A 120 15.37 12.71 -0.09
C VAL A 120 16.87 12.77 -0.34
N LYS A 121 17.67 12.29 0.63
CA LYS A 121 19.12 12.24 0.60
C LYS A 121 19.60 10.83 0.85
N VAL A 122 20.24 10.24 -0.17
CA VAL A 122 20.81 8.89 -0.08
C VAL A 122 22.29 9.00 0.23
N SER A 123 22.75 8.23 1.22
CA SER A 123 24.17 8.15 1.63
C SER A 123 24.56 6.71 1.92
N GLN A 124 25.84 6.48 2.22
CA GLN A 124 26.31 5.17 2.66
C GLN A 124 25.79 4.76 4.05
N LEU A 125 25.28 5.70 4.82
CA LEU A 125 24.73 5.48 6.16
C LEU A 125 23.23 5.21 6.14
N GLY A 126 22.58 5.33 4.98
CA GLY A 126 21.13 5.15 4.82
C GLY A 126 20.52 6.27 3.97
N THR A 127 19.22 6.44 4.14
CA THR A 127 18.43 7.46 3.43
C THR A 127 17.70 8.34 4.44
N GLU A 128 17.79 9.66 4.27
CA GLU A 128 17.08 10.67 5.03
C GLU A 128 16.03 11.33 4.14
N PHE A 129 14.87 11.67 4.69
CA PHE A 129 13.80 12.36 3.97
C PHE A 129 12.83 13.00 4.96
N THR A 130 12.00 13.93 4.48
CA THR A 130 10.93 14.54 5.24
C THR A 130 9.59 14.00 4.72
N VAL A 131 8.70 13.57 5.59
CA VAL A 131 7.31 13.24 5.22
C VAL A 131 6.43 14.43 5.56
N VAL A 132 5.59 14.81 4.61
CA VAL A 132 4.56 15.84 4.76
C VAL A 132 3.20 15.17 4.66
N THR A 133 2.32 15.41 5.63
CA THR A 133 0.95 14.89 5.64
C THR A 133 0.02 15.74 4.77
N PRO A 134 -1.18 15.25 4.42
CA PRO A 134 -2.20 16.05 3.73
C PRO A 134 -2.58 17.35 4.46
N ASP A 135 -2.48 17.36 5.79
CA ASP A 135 -2.81 18.53 6.64
C ASP A 135 -1.64 19.50 6.80
N GLY A 136 -0.48 19.20 6.19
CA GLY A 136 0.70 20.04 6.21
C GLY A 136 1.63 19.82 7.42
N GLU A 137 1.34 18.85 8.28
CA GLU A 137 2.30 18.43 9.30
C GLU A 137 3.52 17.79 8.61
N SER A 138 4.71 17.99 9.17
CA SER A 138 5.93 17.46 8.58
C SER A 138 6.92 16.99 9.63
N GLU A 139 7.58 15.86 9.36
CA GLU A 139 8.61 15.31 10.24
C GLU A 139 9.74 14.68 9.41
N ARG A 140 10.97 14.75 9.94
CA ARG A 140 12.16 14.20 9.31
C ARG A 140 12.40 12.77 9.76
N PHE A 141 12.62 11.88 8.80
CA PHE A 141 12.89 10.48 9.02
C PHE A 141 14.27 10.10 8.50
N GLN A 142 14.86 9.11 9.16
CA GLN A 142 16.09 8.46 8.73
C GLN A 142 15.91 6.94 8.78
N MET A 143 16.27 6.27 7.69
CA MET A 143 16.29 4.82 7.62
C MET A 143 17.68 4.30 7.24
N ARG A 144 18.02 3.09 7.70
CA ARG A 144 19.28 2.42 7.34
C ARG A 144 19.26 1.85 5.92
N LEU A 145 18.09 1.70 5.31
CA LEU A 145 17.94 1.23 3.94
C LEU A 145 18.49 2.28 2.97
N ILE A 146 19.31 1.82 2.04
CA ILE A 146 19.94 2.67 1.01
C ILE A 146 19.08 2.61 -0.25
N GLY A 147 18.75 3.76 -0.83
CA GLY A 147 18.05 3.89 -2.10
C GLY A 147 16.70 4.57 -2.01
N ALA A 148 16.44 5.45 -2.97
CA ALA A 148 15.20 6.23 -3.03
C ALA A 148 13.94 5.34 -3.15
N HIS A 149 14.04 4.18 -3.82
CA HIS A 149 12.92 3.25 -3.94
C HIS A 149 12.38 2.72 -2.60
N ASN A 150 13.24 2.69 -1.54
CA ASN A 150 12.79 2.29 -0.21
C ASN A 150 11.97 3.39 0.48
N VAL A 151 12.08 4.65 0.03
CA VAL A 151 11.31 5.77 0.59
C VAL A 151 9.81 5.54 0.39
N SER A 152 9.39 5.12 -0.80
CA SER A 152 8.00 4.79 -1.10
C SER A 152 7.42 3.78 -0.09
N ASN A 153 8.18 2.72 0.20
CA ASN A 153 7.76 1.70 1.17
C ASN A 153 7.63 2.24 2.59
N VAL A 154 8.47 3.19 2.98
CA VAL A 154 8.40 3.78 4.33
C VAL A 154 7.29 4.84 4.40
N VAL A 155 7.06 5.62 3.33
CA VAL A 155 6.00 6.64 3.30
C VAL A 155 4.62 6.01 3.49
N TRP A 156 4.29 4.91 2.79
CA TRP A 156 2.99 4.27 3.02
C TRP A 156 2.88 3.68 4.43
N ALA A 157 3.96 3.12 4.98
CA ALA A 157 3.94 2.59 6.35
C ALA A 157 3.68 3.71 7.38
N ILE A 158 4.31 4.88 7.20
CA ILE A 158 4.05 6.08 8.01
C ILE A 158 2.60 6.54 7.82
N ALA A 159 2.10 6.60 6.58
CA ALA A 159 0.73 7.02 6.30
C ALA A 159 -0.31 6.13 7.00
N VAL A 160 -0.13 4.81 6.93
CA VAL A 160 -0.98 3.84 7.64
C VAL A 160 -0.91 4.07 9.15
N ALA A 161 0.30 4.13 9.71
CA ALA A 161 0.49 4.31 11.15
C ALA A 161 -0.14 5.62 11.66
N HIS A 162 0.06 6.71 10.94
CA HIS A 162 -0.51 8.02 11.27
C HIS A 162 -2.04 8.02 11.20
N LYS A 163 -2.63 7.43 10.15
CA LYS A 163 -4.08 7.28 10.03
C LYS A 163 -4.69 6.37 11.11
N MET A 164 -3.91 5.46 11.65
CA MET A 164 -4.29 4.62 12.80
C MET A 164 -4.07 5.31 14.16
N GLY A 165 -3.71 6.58 14.18
CA GLY A 165 -3.63 7.41 15.38
C GLY A 165 -2.25 7.51 16.03
N LEU A 166 -1.19 7.04 15.38
CA LEU A 166 0.18 7.30 15.84
C LEU A 166 0.62 8.72 15.43
N THR A 167 1.45 9.35 16.25
CA THR A 167 2.08 10.62 15.88
C THR A 167 3.23 10.40 14.92
N LEU A 168 3.63 11.45 14.17
CA LEU A 168 4.83 11.40 13.33
C LEU A 168 6.14 11.40 14.12
N GLN A 169 6.10 11.75 15.42
CA GLN A 169 7.25 11.79 16.31
C GLN A 169 7.51 10.45 17.00
#